data_cc1821505c14b921f13abf9c49f9ec2a
#
_entry.id   cc1821505c14b921f13abf9c49f9ec2a
#
_cell.length_a   1.000
_cell.length_b   1.000
_cell.length_c   1.000
_cell.angle_alpha   90.00
_cell.angle_beta   90.00
_cell.angle_gamma   90.00
#
_symmetry.space_group_name_H-M   'P 1'
#
loop_
_entity.id
_entity.type
_entity.pdbx_description
1 polymer ?
#
loop_
_entity_poly.entity_id
_entity_poly.type
_entity_poly.pdbx_seq_one_letter_code
_entity_poly.pdbx_strand_id
1 'polypeptide(L)'
;MPQKRKESIMKKILLALALAASILLCGCSEADKANVNISKQADYFESERKITVYNARTDKIIMEAEGYMSISNNSDNELVCTVKIGPDTYRKNYIYLNSYTMYVVEDITGTHTDPYHYKLYFHTDILPSVEVKP
;
A
#
# COMPACT_ATOMS: atom_id res chain seq x y z
N MET A 1 -52.77 23.11 29.88
CA MET A 1 -51.28 23.26 29.82
C MET A 1 -50.53 22.05 29.29
N PRO A 2 -51.06 21.23 28.38
CA PRO A 2 -50.29 20.10 27.83
C PRO A 2 -49.33 20.44 26.74
N GLN A 3 -49.43 21.62 26.07
CA GLN A 3 -48.58 21.97 24.95
C GLN A 3 -47.10 22.24 25.34
N LYS A 4 -46.83 22.96 26.43
CA LYS A 4 -45.47 23.22 26.92
C LYS A 4 -44.64 21.97 27.24
N ARG A 5 -45.32 20.92 27.67
CA ARG A 5 -44.68 19.64 28.03
C ARG A 5 -44.25 18.86 26.76
N LYS A 6 -45.07 18.91 25.70
CA LYS A 6 -44.75 18.30 24.40
C LYS A 6 -43.58 18.97 23.69
N GLU A 7 -43.49 20.30 23.73
CA GLU A 7 -42.35 21.06 23.17
C GLU A 7 -41.05 20.78 23.91
N SER A 8 -41.09 20.64 25.24
CA SER A 8 -39.91 20.31 26.03
C SER A 8 -39.38 18.91 25.73
N ILE A 9 -40.27 17.95 25.52
CA ILE A 9 -39.93 16.57 25.18
C ILE A 9 -39.35 16.50 23.75
N MET A 10 -39.95 17.18 22.78
CA MET A 10 -39.44 17.26 21.41
C MET A 10 -38.06 17.90 21.34
N LYS A 11 -37.83 18.96 22.10
CA LYS A 11 -36.48 19.61 22.16
C LYS A 11 -35.43 18.66 22.75
N LYS A 12 -35.77 17.89 23.75
CA LYS A 12 -34.88 16.89 24.37
C LYS A 12 -34.59 15.72 23.42
N ILE A 13 -35.56 15.27 22.65
CA ILE A 13 -35.39 14.22 21.64
C ILE A 13 -34.52 14.73 20.47
N LEU A 14 -34.73 15.95 20.00
CA LEU A 14 -33.89 16.60 18.97
C LEU A 14 -32.46 16.78 19.45
N LEU A 15 -32.25 17.16 20.70
CA LEU A 15 -30.90 17.29 21.27
C LEU A 15 -30.21 15.92 21.40
N ALA A 16 -30.94 14.90 21.81
CA ALA A 16 -30.41 13.54 21.90
C ALA A 16 -30.07 12.94 20.52
N LEU A 17 -30.88 13.21 19.49
CA LEU A 17 -30.62 12.83 18.11
C LEU A 17 -29.39 13.57 17.52
N ALA A 18 -29.26 14.85 17.82
CA ALA A 18 -28.09 15.63 17.39
C ALA A 18 -26.79 15.14 18.05
N LEU A 19 -26.86 14.76 19.33
CA LEU A 19 -25.72 14.18 20.05
C LEU A 19 -25.33 12.79 19.52
N ALA A 20 -26.31 11.96 19.19
CA ALA A 20 -26.08 10.64 18.60
C ALA A 20 -25.50 10.74 17.18
N ALA A 21 -25.94 11.72 16.37
CA ALA A 21 -25.40 11.97 15.04
C ALA A 21 -23.96 12.46 15.07
N SER A 22 -23.54 13.24 16.09
CA SER A 22 -22.16 13.72 16.21
C SER A 22 -21.17 12.61 16.59
N ILE A 23 -21.61 11.56 17.26
CA ILE A 23 -20.76 10.41 17.62
C ILE A 23 -20.49 9.51 16.40
N LEU A 24 -21.41 9.49 15.43
CA LEU A 24 -21.24 8.71 14.18
C LEU A 24 -20.29 9.36 13.17
N LEU A 25 -19.95 10.63 13.33
CA LEU A 25 -19.03 11.38 12.43
C LEU A 25 -17.57 11.31 12.85
N CYS A 26 -17.23 10.76 14.01
CA CYS A 26 -15.85 10.60 14.49
C CYS A 26 -15.16 9.30 14.07
N GLY A 27 -15.62 8.66 12.99
CA GLY A 27 -15.17 7.33 12.59
C GLY A 27 -14.09 7.28 11.53
N CYS A 28 -13.17 8.25 11.47
CA CYS A 28 -11.88 7.95 10.81
C CYS A 28 -11.06 7.07 11.76
N SER A 29 -11.04 5.76 11.51
CA SER A 29 -10.27 4.83 12.32
C SER A 29 -8.78 5.15 12.22
N GLU A 30 -8.01 4.87 13.27
CA GLU A 30 -6.54 4.99 13.22
C GLU A 30 -5.96 4.15 12.08
N ALA A 31 -6.60 3.05 11.74
CA ALA A 31 -6.25 2.21 10.60
C ALA A 31 -6.35 2.97 9.26
N ASP A 32 -7.40 3.78 9.06
CA ASP A 32 -7.54 4.57 7.84
C ASP A 32 -6.47 5.66 7.74
N LYS A 33 -6.14 6.30 8.85
CA LYS A 33 -5.05 7.29 8.91
C LYS A 33 -3.70 6.64 8.65
N ALA A 34 -3.44 5.47 9.22
CA ALA A 34 -2.23 4.72 8.97
C ALA A 34 -2.12 4.31 7.49
N ASN A 35 -3.18 3.78 6.89
CA ASN A 35 -3.21 3.41 5.48
C ASN A 35 -2.95 4.60 4.55
N VAL A 36 -3.55 5.76 4.82
CA VAL A 36 -3.31 6.98 4.04
C VAL A 36 -1.86 7.45 4.18
N ASN A 37 -1.28 7.40 5.36
CA ASN A 37 0.10 7.81 5.60
C ASN A 37 1.10 6.86 4.93
N ILE A 38 0.90 5.55 5.04
CA ILE A 38 1.74 4.53 4.38
C ILE A 38 1.67 4.67 2.87
N SER A 39 0.50 4.90 2.30
CA SER A 39 0.33 5.11 0.86
C SER A 39 1.06 6.36 0.38
N LYS A 40 0.95 7.48 1.11
CA LYS A 40 1.67 8.72 0.78
C LYS A 40 3.19 8.54 0.85
N GLN A 41 3.70 7.90 1.89
CA GLN A 41 5.14 7.62 2.02
C GLN A 41 5.65 6.77 0.86
N ALA A 42 4.85 5.80 0.41
CA ALA A 42 5.20 4.99 -0.74
C ALA A 42 5.24 5.80 -2.05
N ASP A 43 4.28 6.69 -2.28
CA ASP A 43 4.24 7.55 -3.47
C ASP A 43 5.41 8.54 -3.53
N TYR A 44 5.94 8.94 -2.37
CA TYR A 44 7.13 9.78 -2.26
C TYR A 44 8.45 9.00 -2.18
N PHE A 45 8.44 7.67 -2.36
CA PHE A 45 9.62 6.82 -2.22
C PHE A 45 10.28 6.88 -0.84
N GLU A 46 9.49 7.04 0.20
CA GLU A 46 9.94 7.06 1.60
C GLU A 46 9.79 5.69 2.29
N SER A 47 9.10 4.75 1.64
CA SER A 47 8.92 3.39 2.14
C SER A 47 9.79 2.41 1.37
N GLU A 48 10.64 1.69 2.11
CA GLU A 48 11.37 0.56 1.57
C GLU A 48 10.47 -0.67 1.55
N ARG A 49 10.40 -1.35 0.43
CA ARG A 49 9.53 -2.51 0.21
C ARG A 49 10.27 -3.65 -0.43
N LYS A 50 9.83 -4.85 -0.06
CA LYS A 50 10.18 -6.09 -0.74
C LYS A 50 8.97 -6.60 -1.48
N ILE A 51 9.13 -6.89 -2.77
CA ILE A 51 8.13 -7.55 -3.58
C ILE A 51 8.63 -8.93 -3.96
N THR A 52 7.79 -9.94 -3.77
CA THR A 52 8.04 -11.31 -4.18
C THR A 52 6.97 -11.71 -5.19
N VAL A 53 7.38 -12.08 -6.39
CA VAL A 53 6.51 -12.54 -7.47
C VAL A 53 6.69 -14.04 -7.64
N TYR A 54 5.61 -14.77 -7.66
CA TYR A 54 5.66 -16.21 -7.81
C TYR A 54 4.58 -16.76 -8.77
N ASN A 55 4.86 -17.94 -9.29
CA ASN A 55 3.96 -18.64 -10.17
C ASN A 55 3.17 -19.69 -9.35
N ALA A 56 1.88 -19.44 -9.16
CA ALA A 56 0.99 -20.32 -8.38
C ALA A 56 0.74 -21.69 -9.03
N ARG A 57 1.06 -21.85 -10.32
CA ARG A 57 0.93 -23.13 -11.01
C ARG A 57 2.12 -24.05 -10.77
N THR A 58 3.31 -23.47 -10.65
CA THR A 58 4.57 -24.22 -10.49
C THR A 58 5.12 -24.14 -9.07
N ASP A 59 4.48 -23.32 -8.22
CA ASP A 59 4.89 -23.04 -6.84
C ASP A 59 6.34 -22.53 -6.72
N LYS A 60 6.76 -21.74 -7.73
CA LYS A 60 8.12 -21.20 -7.79
C LYS A 60 8.12 -19.68 -7.71
N ILE A 61 9.09 -19.13 -6.98
CA ILE A 61 9.41 -17.70 -7.01
C ILE A 61 10.04 -17.40 -8.37
N ILE A 62 9.54 -16.35 -9.02
CA ILE A 62 10.04 -15.87 -10.30
C ILE A 62 11.06 -14.75 -10.07
N MET A 63 10.71 -13.80 -9.19
CA MET A 63 11.49 -12.58 -8.98
C MET A 63 11.28 -12.07 -7.56
N GLU A 64 12.31 -11.53 -6.99
CA GLU A 64 12.26 -10.69 -5.78
C GLU A 64 12.94 -9.36 -6.05
N ALA A 65 12.35 -8.28 -5.58
CA ALA A 65 12.95 -6.95 -5.63
C ALA A 65 12.80 -6.24 -4.29
N GLU A 66 13.86 -5.57 -3.86
CA GLU A 66 13.90 -4.76 -2.64
C GLU A 66 14.35 -3.35 -2.97
N GLY A 67 13.75 -2.36 -2.31
CA GLY A 67 14.15 -0.95 -2.46
C GLY A 67 13.05 0.01 -2.08
N TYR A 68 13.39 1.29 -2.12
CA TYR A 68 12.43 2.38 -1.94
C TYR A 68 11.57 2.49 -3.19
N MET A 69 10.34 1.98 -3.14
CA MET A 69 9.52 1.82 -4.33
C MET A 69 8.07 2.26 -4.16
N SER A 70 7.54 2.78 -5.24
CA SER A 70 6.10 2.95 -5.47
C SER A 70 5.58 1.81 -6.35
N ILE A 71 4.39 1.32 -6.04
CA ILE A 71 3.76 0.19 -6.71
C ILE A 71 2.38 0.62 -7.20
N SER A 72 2.12 0.37 -8.47
CA SER A 72 0.83 0.65 -9.11
C SER A 72 0.48 -0.42 -10.13
N ASN A 73 -0.80 -0.49 -10.50
CA ASN A 73 -1.23 -1.31 -11.62
C ASN A 73 -1.58 -0.38 -12.79
N ASN A 74 -1.20 -0.79 -13.99
CA ASN A 74 -1.60 -0.08 -15.21
C ASN A 74 -2.81 -0.75 -15.89
N SER A 75 -3.27 -0.15 -17.01
CA SER A 75 -4.38 -0.65 -17.81
C SER A 75 -4.07 -1.95 -18.56
N ASP A 76 -2.79 -2.31 -18.69
CA ASP A 76 -2.34 -3.49 -19.43
C ASP A 76 -2.22 -4.73 -18.54
N ASN A 77 -2.83 -4.67 -17.34
CA ASN A 77 -2.79 -5.73 -16.33
C ASN A 77 -1.36 -6.03 -15.86
N GLU A 78 -0.53 -5.00 -15.77
CA GLU A 78 0.83 -5.10 -15.25
C GLU A 78 0.95 -4.44 -13.89
N LEU A 79 1.68 -5.08 -13.00
CA LEU A 79 2.18 -4.48 -11.78
C LEU A 79 3.43 -3.68 -12.14
N VAL A 80 3.40 -2.39 -11.87
CA VAL A 80 4.50 -1.48 -12.12
C VAL A 80 5.20 -1.13 -10.81
N CYS A 81 6.44 -1.58 -10.66
CA CYS A 81 7.29 -1.25 -9.53
C CYS A 81 8.29 -0.17 -9.95
N THR A 82 8.12 1.04 -9.48
CA THR A 82 9.07 2.13 -9.68
C THR A 82 9.98 2.23 -8.47
N VAL A 83 11.28 2.05 -8.64
CA VAL A 83 12.27 2.05 -7.56
C VAL A 83 13.19 3.25 -7.72
N LYS A 84 13.44 3.96 -6.63
CA LYS A 84 14.41 5.07 -6.59
C LYS A 84 15.79 4.50 -6.33
N ILE A 85 16.71 4.75 -7.27
CA ILE A 85 18.08 4.25 -7.23
C ILE A 85 19.14 5.36 -7.18
N GLY A 86 18.71 6.61 -7.08
CA GLY A 86 19.56 7.80 -6.98
C GLY A 86 18.72 9.05 -6.76
N PRO A 87 19.31 10.24 -6.59
CA PRO A 87 18.58 11.48 -6.30
C PRO A 87 17.41 11.76 -7.25
N ASP A 88 17.62 11.60 -8.56
CA ASP A 88 16.61 11.79 -9.61
C ASP A 88 16.59 10.62 -10.59
N THR A 89 17.00 9.45 -10.11
CA THR A 89 17.14 8.26 -10.95
C THR A 89 16.21 7.16 -10.46
N TYR A 90 15.45 6.61 -11.40
CA TYR A 90 14.42 5.60 -11.11
C TYR A 90 14.56 4.43 -12.06
N ARG A 91 14.19 3.23 -11.59
CA ARG A 91 13.99 2.03 -12.41
C ARG A 91 12.54 1.60 -12.33
N LYS A 92 12.00 1.14 -13.45
CA LYS A 92 10.67 0.54 -13.52
C LYS A 92 10.77 -0.91 -13.91
N ASN A 93 10.11 -1.75 -13.14
CA ASN A 93 9.91 -3.16 -13.45
C ASN A 93 8.42 -3.37 -13.74
N TYR A 94 8.13 -3.99 -14.86
CA TYR A 94 6.77 -4.33 -15.28
C TYR A 94 6.59 -5.83 -15.13
N ILE A 95 5.59 -6.23 -14.34
CA ILE A 95 5.28 -7.64 -14.08
C ILE A 95 3.88 -7.90 -14.62
N TYR A 96 3.78 -8.69 -15.68
CA TYR A 96 2.50 -9.08 -16.24
C TYR A 96 1.74 -9.99 -15.28
N LEU A 97 0.51 -9.61 -14.93
CA LEU A 97 -0.36 -10.35 -14.05
C LEU A 97 -1.30 -11.23 -14.87
N ASN A 98 -1.35 -12.50 -14.54
CA ASN A 98 -2.28 -13.46 -15.11
C ASN A 98 -2.81 -14.40 -14.00
N SER A 99 -3.63 -15.36 -14.34
CA SER A 99 -4.26 -16.27 -13.38
C SER A 99 -3.27 -17.08 -12.54
N TYR A 100 -2.01 -17.14 -12.92
CA TYR A 100 -0.96 -17.92 -12.25
C TYR A 100 0.14 -17.05 -11.65
N THR A 101 0.19 -15.76 -11.99
CA THR A 101 1.19 -14.84 -11.45
C THR A 101 0.60 -14.13 -10.25
N MET A 102 1.19 -14.33 -9.09
CA MET A 102 0.83 -13.70 -7.83
C MET A 102 2.02 -12.92 -7.27
N TYR A 103 1.75 -11.96 -6.42
CA TYR A 103 2.80 -11.22 -5.75
C TYR A 103 2.43 -10.92 -4.29
N VAL A 104 3.45 -10.78 -3.47
CA VAL A 104 3.37 -10.32 -2.08
C VAL A 104 4.23 -9.09 -1.95
N VAL A 105 3.74 -8.08 -1.25
CA VAL A 105 4.49 -6.86 -0.92
C VAL A 105 4.65 -6.79 0.58
N GLU A 106 5.88 -6.64 1.04
CA GLU A 106 6.24 -6.42 2.43
C GLU A 106 6.82 -5.01 2.60
N ASP A 107 6.40 -4.30 3.63
CA ASP A 107 7.07 -3.06 4.05
C ASP A 107 8.24 -3.45 4.95
N ILE A 108 9.44 -3.12 4.51
CA ILE A 108 10.69 -3.39 5.22
C ILE A 108 11.42 -2.10 5.60
N THR A 109 10.68 -0.99 5.69
CA THR A 109 11.22 0.34 6.01
C THR A 109 12.05 0.31 7.29
N GLY A 110 13.26 0.85 7.19
CA GLY A 110 14.23 0.86 8.29
C GLY A 110 15.18 -0.34 8.33
N THR A 111 15.06 -1.29 7.40
CA THR A 111 15.98 -2.42 7.30
C THR A 111 17.34 -2.00 6.75
N HIS A 112 17.36 -1.06 5.81
CA HIS A 112 18.56 -0.52 5.20
C HIS A 112 18.69 0.99 5.47
N THR A 113 19.92 1.45 5.65
CA THR A 113 20.22 2.88 5.87
C THR A 113 20.45 3.65 4.57
N ASP A 114 20.73 2.94 3.46
CA ASP A 114 20.92 3.54 2.16
C ASP A 114 19.57 3.85 1.49
N PRO A 115 19.21 5.12 1.26
CA PRO A 115 17.94 5.49 0.64
C PRO A 115 17.82 5.09 -0.84
N TYR A 116 18.91 4.62 -1.44
CA TYR A 116 18.96 4.15 -2.82
C TYR A 116 19.23 2.65 -2.92
N HIS A 117 19.07 1.94 -1.81
CA HIS A 117 19.19 0.50 -1.78
C HIS A 117 18.25 -0.14 -2.80
N TYR A 118 18.79 -0.98 -3.65
CA TYR A 118 18.04 -1.73 -4.64
C TYR A 118 18.67 -3.10 -4.89
N LYS A 119 17.85 -4.13 -4.77
CA LYS A 119 18.22 -5.49 -5.16
C LYS A 119 17.13 -6.07 -6.05
N LEU A 120 17.54 -6.83 -7.03
CA LEU A 120 16.67 -7.56 -7.94
C LEU A 120 17.23 -8.95 -8.18
N TYR A 121 16.43 -9.96 -7.84
CA TYR A 121 16.76 -11.37 -8.05
C TYR A 121 15.73 -12.02 -8.97
N PHE A 122 16.22 -12.70 -10.01
CA PHE A 122 15.42 -13.57 -10.85
C PHE A 122 15.72 -15.02 -10.51
N HIS A 123 14.68 -15.74 -10.14
CA HIS A 123 14.73 -17.17 -9.82
C HIS A 123 14.22 -17.98 -11.03
N THR A 124 15.07 -18.15 -12.03
CA THR A 124 14.71 -18.95 -13.20
C THR A 124 15.67 -20.13 -13.35
N ASP A 125 15.17 -21.29 -13.75
CA ASP A 125 15.98 -22.47 -13.98
C ASP A 125 16.89 -22.31 -15.21
N ILE A 126 16.69 -21.24 -16.00
CA ILE A 126 17.33 -21.00 -17.29
C ILE A 126 18.39 -19.89 -17.22
N LEU A 127 18.23 -18.93 -16.31
CA LEU A 127 19.16 -17.80 -16.17
C LEU A 127 19.83 -17.86 -14.80
N PRO A 128 21.16 -17.64 -14.73
CA PRO A 128 21.79 -17.45 -13.44
C PRO A 128 21.19 -16.20 -12.77
N SER A 129 21.05 -16.25 -11.45
CA SER A 129 20.59 -15.11 -10.66
C SER A 129 21.48 -13.91 -10.97
N VAL A 130 20.90 -12.85 -11.51
CA VAL A 130 21.62 -11.59 -11.77
C VAL A 130 21.38 -10.65 -10.61
N GLU A 131 22.40 -10.46 -9.80
CA GLU A 131 22.41 -9.38 -8.81
C GLU A 131 22.77 -8.09 -9.55
N VAL A 132 21.81 -7.17 -9.66
CA VAL A 132 22.08 -5.82 -10.17
C VAL A 132 22.45 -4.94 -8.99
N LYS A 133 23.75 -4.76 -8.75
CA LYS A 133 24.23 -3.70 -7.86
C LYS A 133 24.18 -2.36 -8.60
N PRO A 134 23.76 -1.29 -7.93
CA PRO A 134 23.80 0.05 -8.47
C PRO A 134 25.24 0.53 -8.72
#